data_d3bad235ba5b4ca8d8be0abc8da440cd
#
_entry.id   d3bad235ba5b4ca8d8be0abc8da440cd
#
_cell.length_a   1.000
_cell.length_b   1.000
_cell.length_c   1.000
_cell.angle_alpha   90.00
_cell.angle_beta   90.00
_cell.angle_gamma   90.00
#
_symmetry.space_group_name_H-M   'P 1'
#
loop_
_entity.id
_entity.type
_entity.pdbx_description
1 polymer ?
#
loop_
_entity_poly.entity_id
_entity_poly.type
_entity_poly.pdbx_seq_one_letter_code
_entity_poly.pdbx_strand_id
1 'polypeptide(L)'
;VIAYKFLRRDGSGPFTRHPWPLPDGGGPGAWVEAQVVPCRSGLHACRPADLPLWLGRELYEVELDGEIVEERTKVVAPRARLLRRIDAWDDATRDAYTRDCADRAHTLVREAGAQLANWEAVVEPSTAEGPALLGFIAARIAEERDGIDAYHAERARQVAWLTTRLGL
;
A
#
# COMPACT_ATOMS: atom_id res chain seq x y z
N VAL A 1 2.41 4.62 18.70
CA VAL A 1 1.71 3.66 17.84
C VAL A 1 2.61 3.30 16.68
N ILE A 2 2.68 2.01 16.31
CA ILE A 2 3.43 1.55 15.13
C ILE A 2 2.50 1.49 13.93
N ALA A 3 3.01 1.99 12.81
CA ALA A 3 2.33 2.01 11.51
C ALA A 3 3.38 1.88 10.39
N TYR A 4 2.96 2.04 9.14
CA TYR A 4 3.80 1.85 7.96
C TYR A 4 3.71 3.04 7.03
N LYS A 5 4.83 3.34 6.34
CA LYS A 5 4.90 4.45 5.41
C LYS A 5 5.67 4.10 4.16
N PHE A 6 5.05 4.35 3.02
CA PHE A 6 5.75 4.28 1.75
C PHE A 6 6.40 5.61 1.40
N LEU A 7 7.63 5.54 0.94
CA LEU A 7 8.42 6.66 0.45
C LEU A 7 8.93 6.40 -0.96
N ARG A 8 9.41 7.45 -1.59
CA ARG A 8 10.21 7.38 -2.81
C ARG A 8 11.64 6.94 -2.48
N ARG A 9 12.43 6.57 -3.48
CA ARG A 9 13.84 6.20 -3.31
C ARG A 9 14.71 7.30 -2.70
N ASP A 10 14.33 8.55 -2.89
CA ASP A 10 15.01 9.72 -2.32
C ASP A 10 14.60 10.03 -0.87
N GLY A 11 13.81 9.16 -0.24
CA GLY A 11 13.30 9.36 1.11
C GLY A 11 12.18 10.39 1.22
N SER A 12 11.65 10.88 0.10
CA SER A 12 10.55 11.85 0.13
C SER A 12 9.17 11.19 0.12
N GLY A 13 8.19 11.90 0.67
CA GLY A 13 6.78 11.48 0.62
C GLY A 13 6.24 11.45 -0.81
N PRO A 14 5.39 10.47 -1.17
CA PRO A 14 4.95 10.28 -2.54
C PRO A 14 4.13 11.44 -3.12
N PHE A 15 3.40 12.16 -2.28
CA PHE A 15 2.50 13.25 -2.70
C PHE A 15 3.09 14.63 -2.46
N THR A 16 3.54 14.91 -1.24
CA THR A 16 4.01 16.25 -0.83
C THR A 16 5.49 16.48 -1.15
N ARG A 17 6.23 15.44 -1.47
CA ARG A 17 7.70 15.44 -1.61
C ARG A 17 8.44 15.94 -0.35
N HIS A 18 7.78 15.92 0.79
CA HIS A 18 8.42 16.24 2.06
C HIS A 18 9.53 15.23 2.34
N PRO A 19 10.78 15.69 2.57
CA PRO A 19 11.87 14.78 2.90
C PRO A 19 11.70 14.26 4.33
N TRP A 20 11.89 12.95 4.50
CA TRP A 20 11.86 12.32 5.82
C TRP A 20 13.28 12.04 6.30
N PRO A 21 13.59 12.33 7.56
CA PRO A 21 14.83 11.87 8.17
C PRO A 21 14.88 10.33 8.16
N LEU A 22 15.76 9.77 7.34
CA LEU A 22 15.88 8.32 7.21
C LEU A 22 16.59 7.72 8.43
N PRO A 23 16.25 6.50 8.84
CA PRO A 23 17.04 5.74 9.78
C PRO A 23 18.46 5.56 9.21
N ASP A 24 19.47 5.82 10.01
CA ASP A 24 20.85 5.46 9.71
C ASP A 24 21.23 4.19 10.48
N GLY A 25 22.38 3.61 10.22
CA GLY A 25 22.83 2.40 10.90
C GLY A 25 22.94 2.50 12.43
N GLY A 26 22.70 3.68 13.01
CA GLY A 26 22.77 3.95 14.44
C GLY A 26 21.40 4.02 15.14
N GLY A 27 20.29 4.04 14.41
CA GLY A 27 18.97 4.07 15.04
C GLY A 27 17.87 4.71 14.19
N PRO A 28 16.71 4.97 14.81
CA PRO A 28 15.58 5.62 14.15
C PRO A 28 15.95 7.00 13.61
N GLY A 29 15.26 7.40 12.53
CA GLY A 29 15.32 8.77 12.02
C GLY A 29 14.85 9.80 13.06
N ALA A 30 15.21 11.06 12.85
CA ALA A 30 14.76 12.13 13.72
C ALA A 30 13.23 12.28 13.66
N TRP A 31 12.66 12.79 14.76
CA TRP A 31 11.25 13.12 14.83
C TRP A 31 10.89 14.25 13.86
N VAL A 32 9.77 14.07 13.18
CA VAL A 32 9.12 15.10 12.37
C VAL A 32 7.84 15.51 13.07
N GLU A 33 7.50 16.78 13.01
CA GLU A 33 6.28 17.34 13.58
C GLU A 33 5.46 18.07 12.51
N ALA A 34 4.15 17.97 12.61
CA ALA A 34 3.21 18.66 11.73
C ALA A 34 1.90 18.94 12.47
N GLN A 35 1.31 20.08 12.21
CA GLN A 35 -0.04 20.35 12.70
C GLN A 35 -1.04 19.43 12.00
N VAL A 36 -1.85 18.71 12.77
CA VAL A 36 -2.94 17.90 12.23
C VAL A 36 -4.13 18.81 11.93
N VAL A 37 -4.47 18.88 10.65
CA VAL A 37 -5.71 19.50 10.18
C VAL A 37 -6.41 18.46 9.31
N PRO A 38 -7.60 17.98 9.70
CA PRO A 38 -8.30 16.92 8.98
C PRO A 38 -8.33 17.16 7.48
N CYS A 39 -7.96 16.13 6.69
CA CYS A 39 -7.89 16.14 5.23
C CYS A 39 -6.92 17.15 4.60
N ARG A 40 -6.10 17.87 5.37
CA ARG A 40 -5.18 18.91 4.86
C ARG A 40 -3.72 18.71 5.24
N SER A 41 -3.43 18.48 6.50
CA SER A 41 -2.06 18.34 6.98
C SER A 41 -1.94 17.31 8.10
N GLY A 42 -0.70 16.88 8.39
CA GLY A 42 -0.37 15.88 9.37
C GLY A 42 0.57 14.83 8.79
N LEU A 43 1.09 13.99 9.65
CA LEU A 43 2.01 12.91 9.26
C LEU A 43 1.19 11.63 9.02
N HIS A 44 1.00 11.32 7.75
CA HIS A 44 0.19 10.18 7.32
C HIS A 44 1.00 8.89 7.30
N ALA A 45 0.40 7.83 7.82
CA ALA A 45 0.89 6.46 7.73
C ALA A 45 -0.28 5.49 7.48
N CYS A 46 0.01 4.23 7.17
CA CYS A 46 -1.02 3.21 6.97
C CYS A 46 -0.87 2.08 7.99
N ARG A 47 -2.00 1.45 8.33
CA ARG A 47 -2.04 0.20 9.09
C ARG A 47 -1.65 -0.96 8.18
N PRO A 48 -1.29 -2.15 8.70
CA PRO A 48 -1.08 -3.34 7.87
C PRO A 48 -2.25 -3.63 6.92
N ALA A 49 -3.48 -3.46 7.39
CA ALA A 49 -4.69 -3.66 6.60
C ALA A 49 -4.85 -2.69 5.41
N ASP A 50 -4.18 -1.56 5.45
CA ASP A 50 -4.27 -0.53 4.42
C ASP A 50 -3.12 -0.58 3.40
N LEU A 51 -2.11 -1.44 3.61
CA LEU A 51 -0.91 -1.52 2.75
C LEU A 51 -1.23 -1.59 1.25
N PRO A 52 -2.18 -2.43 0.77
CA PRO A 52 -2.48 -2.53 -0.67
C PRO A 52 -2.95 -1.22 -1.32
N LEU A 53 -3.38 -0.24 -0.51
CA LEU A 53 -3.91 1.04 -0.99
C LEU A 53 -2.81 2.10 -1.16
N TRP A 54 -1.62 1.88 -0.56
CA TRP A 54 -0.58 2.90 -0.45
C TRP A 54 0.77 2.50 -1.04
N LEU A 55 0.84 1.37 -1.75
CA LEU A 55 2.07 0.79 -2.26
C LEU A 55 2.95 1.81 -3.01
N GLY A 56 4.21 1.89 -2.60
CA GLY A 56 5.22 2.78 -3.16
C GLY A 56 6.57 2.07 -3.32
N ARG A 57 7.63 2.85 -3.43
CA ARG A 57 8.96 2.31 -3.77
C ARG A 57 9.67 1.67 -2.58
N GLU A 58 9.67 2.33 -1.44
CA GLU A 58 10.33 1.87 -0.22
C GLU A 58 9.33 1.88 0.92
N LEU A 59 9.39 0.87 1.77
CA LEU A 59 8.50 0.72 2.92
C LEU A 59 9.29 0.90 4.20
N TYR A 60 8.75 1.69 5.11
CA TYR A 60 9.30 1.92 6.43
C TYR A 60 8.28 1.62 7.52
N GLU A 61 8.76 1.04 8.61
CA GLU A 61 8.07 1.05 9.89
C GLU A 61 8.20 2.43 10.51
N VAL A 62 7.09 2.99 10.98
CA VAL A 62 7.01 4.34 11.53
C VAL A 62 6.41 4.32 12.92
N GLU A 63 7.01 5.07 13.83
CA GLU A 63 6.44 5.36 15.14
C GLU A 63 5.66 6.67 15.07
N LEU A 64 4.42 6.61 15.52
CA LEU A 64 3.52 7.75 15.63
C LEU A 64 3.34 8.11 17.09
N ASP A 65 3.33 9.40 17.40
CA ASP A 65 3.19 9.95 18.75
C ASP A 65 2.19 11.12 18.76
N GLY A 66 1.59 11.35 19.92
CA GLY A 66 0.52 12.32 20.13
C GLY A 66 -0.87 11.76 19.86
N GLU A 67 -1.83 12.63 19.64
CA GLU A 67 -3.21 12.24 19.30
C GLU A 67 -3.30 11.70 17.88
N ILE A 68 -3.61 10.42 17.76
CA ILE A 68 -3.73 9.73 16.47
C ILE A 68 -5.15 9.86 15.95
N VAL A 69 -5.29 10.44 14.76
CA VAL A 69 -6.56 10.50 14.04
C VAL A 69 -6.64 9.32 13.09
N GLU A 70 -7.64 8.47 13.29
CA GLU A 70 -7.93 7.36 12.40
C GLU A 70 -8.84 7.80 11.26
N GLU A 71 -8.38 7.59 10.03
CA GLU A 71 -9.20 7.74 8.82
C GLU A 71 -9.47 6.36 8.21
N ARG A 72 -10.35 6.31 7.22
CA ARG A 72 -10.81 5.05 6.60
C ARG A 72 -9.67 4.14 6.14
N THR A 73 -8.60 4.70 5.56
CA THR A 73 -7.51 3.94 4.93
C THR A 73 -6.11 4.35 5.39
N LYS A 74 -6.02 5.17 6.42
CA LYS A 74 -4.75 5.68 6.96
C LYS A 74 -4.92 6.14 8.39
N VAL A 75 -3.80 6.43 9.02
CA VAL A 75 -3.72 7.11 10.30
C VAL A 75 -2.92 8.41 10.14
N VAL A 76 -3.23 9.41 10.95
CA VAL A 76 -2.60 10.73 10.91
C VAL A 76 -2.15 11.10 12.31
N ALA A 77 -0.90 11.53 12.45
CA ALA A 77 -0.32 11.94 13.72
C ALA A 77 0.29 13.34 13.64
N PRO A 78 0.38 14.05 14.78
CA PRO A 78 1.11 15.32 14.87
C PRO A 78 2.63 15.12 14.91
N ARG A 79 3.11 13.91 15.27
CA ARG A 79 4.51 13.59 15.43
C ARG A 79 4.81 12.17 14.97
N ALA A 80 5.89 11.99 14.22
CA ALA A 80 6.28 10.68 13.71
C ALA A 80 7.79 10.59 13.47
N ARG A 81 8.33 9.36 13.50
CA ARG A 81 9.69 9.06 13.02
C ARG A 81 9.74 7.70 12.34
N LEU A 82 10.64 7.55 11.39
CA LEU A 82 10.92 6.28 10.76
C LEU A 82 11.80 5.44 11.69
N LEU A 83 11.40 4.20 11.95
CA LEU A 83 12.16 3.29 12.80
C LEU A 83 13.18 2.48 12.02
N ARG A 84 12.74 1.87 10.93
CA ARG A 84 13.59 1.05 10.06
C ARG A 84 12.96 0.89 8.69
N ARG A 85 13.78 0.60 7.70
CA ARG A 85 13.30 0.15 6.39
C ARG A 85 12.88 -1.32 6.45
N ILE A 86 11.83 -1.66 5.74
CA ILE A 86 11.38 -3.05 5.55
C ILE A 86 12.04 -3.56 4.26
N ASP A 87 13.23 -4.15 4.39
CA ASP A 87 14.04 -4.59 3.24
C ASP A 87 13.39 -5.71 2.44
N ALA A 88 12.48 -6.48 3.05
CA ALA A 88 11.67 -7.48 2.36
C ALA A 88 10.75 -6.87 1.28
N TRP A 89 10.49 -5.55 1.29
CA TRP A 89 9.78 -4.83 0.23
C TRP A 89 10.79 -4.34 -0.83
N ASP A 90 11.40 -5.25 -1.53
CA ASP A 90 12.35 -5.00 -2.61
C ASP A 90 11.69 -5.04 -4.01
N ASP A 91 12.48 -4.85 -5.06
CA ASP A 91 12.01 -4.90 -6.44
C ASP A 91 11.43 -6.30 -6.77
N ALA A 92 12.06 -7.38 -6.30
CA ALA A 92 11.60 -8.74 -6.55
C ALA A 92 10.25 -9.03 -5.88
N THR A 93 10.04 -8.54 -4.67
CA THR A 93 8.77 -8.68 -3.94
C THR A 93 7.66 -7.84 -4.59
N ARG A 94 7.96 -6.62 -5.06
CA ARG A 94 7.00 -5.82 -5.83
C ARG A 94 6.57 -6.49 -7.12
N ASP A 95 7.54 -7.04 -7.87
CA ASP A 95 7.26 -7.77 -9.11
C ASP A 95 6.45 -9.05 -8.84
N ALA A 96 6.76 -9.77 -7.76
CA ALA A 96 6.00 -10.95 -7.36
C ALA A 96 4.54 -10.60 -7.00
N TYR A 97 4.35 -9.51 -6.24
CA TYR A 97 2.99 -9.03 -5.91
C TYR A 97 2.22 -8.57 -7.17
N THR A 98 2.88 -7.86 -8.08
CA THR A 98 2.29 -7.43 -9.35
C THR A 98 1.81 -8.63 -10.16
N ARG A 99 2.67 -9.66 -10.32
CA ARG A 99 2.29 -10.91 -11.00
C ARG A 99 1.15 -11.63 -10.31
N ASP A 100 1.18 -11.78 -8.99
CA ASP A 100 0.10 -12.42 -8.23
C ASP A 100 -1.25 -11.73 -8.46
N CYS A 101 -1.28 -10.40 -8.45
CA CYS A 101 -2.48 -9.63 -8.72
C CYS A 101 -2.94 -9.77 -10.19
N ALA A 102 -2.01 -9.78 -11.15
CA ALA A 102 -2.34 -9.98 -12.57
C ALA A 102 -2.90 -11.39 -12.83
N ASP A 103 -2.24 -12.43 -12.32
CA ASP A 103 -2.70 -13.82 -12.44
C ASP A 103 -4.09 -14.01 -11.80
N ARG A 104 -4.32 -13.36 -10.67
CA ARG A 104 -5.63 -13.35 -10.01
C ARG A 104 -6.68 -12.67 -10.86
N ALA A 105 -6.38 -11.50 -11.42
CA ALA A 105 -7.29 -10.77 -12.31
C ALA A 105 -7.65 -11.60 -13.55
N HIS A 106 -6.67 -12.19 -14.22
CA HIS A 106 -6.90 -13.09 -15.37
C HIS A 106 -7.75 -14.33 -15.01
N THR A 107 -7.53 -14.89 -13.82
CA THR A 107 -8.34 -16.02 -13.35
C THR A 107 -9.79 -15.62 -13.17
N LEU A 108 -10.05 -14.47 -12.53
CA LEU A 108 -11.40 -13.95 -12.33
C LEU A 108 -12.12 -13.69 -13.67
N VAL A 109 -11.43 -13.09 -14.64
CA VAL A 109 -11.97 -12.82 -15.99
C VAL A 109 -12.31 -14.13 -16.70
N ARG A 110 -11.40 -15.10 -16.70
CA ARG A 110 -11.65 -16.41 -17.35
C ARG A 110 -12.83 -17.16 -16.74
N GLU A 111 -12.95 -17.15 -15.43
CA GLU A 111 -14.05 -17.80 -14.71
C GLU A 111 -15.40 -17.15 -15.00
N ALA A 112 -15.43 -15.83 -15.21
CA ALA A 112 -16.63 -15.08 -15.56
C ALA A 112 -16.98 -15.14 -17.06
N GLY A 113 -16.03 -15.52 -17.92
CA GLY A 113 -16.24 -15.64 -19.36
C GLY A 113 -16.67 -14.33 -20.01
N ALA A 114 -17.69 -14.38 -20.88
CA ALA A 114 -18.13 -13.22 -21.67
C ALA A 114 -18.59 -12.02 -20.82
N GLN A 115 -18.97 -12.23 -19.56
CA GLN A 115 -19.43 -11.18 -18.66
C GLN A 115 -18.32 -10.14 -18.41
N LEU A 116 -17.06 -10.57 -18.30
CA LEU A 116 -15.93 -9.72 -17.95
C LEU A 116 -14.82 -9.69 -19.01
N ALA A 117 -15.09 -10.14 -20.24
CA ALA A 117 -14.08 -10.23 -21.31
C ALA A 117 -13.41 -8.86 -21.64
N ASN A 118 -14.09 -7.75 -21.40
CA ASN A 118 -13.53 -6.41 -21.57
C ASN A 118 -12.36 -6.09 -20.61
N TRP A 119 -12.24 -6.79 -19.50
CA TRP A 119 -11.16 -6.56 -18.53
C TRP A 119 -9.80 -7.09 -18.99
N GLU A 120 -9.74 -8.05 -19.91
CA GLU A 120 -8.47 -8.54 -20.48
C GLU A 120 -7.65 -7.39 -21.07
N ALA A 121 -8.32 -6.48 -21.81
CA ALA A 121 -7.69 -5.32 -22.40
C ALA A 121 -7.19 -4.28 -21.37
N VAL A 122 -7.64 -4.38 -20.11
CA VAL A 122 -7.22 -3.50 -19.01
C VAL A 122 -6.06 -4.12 -18.23
N VAL A 123 -6.11 -5.43 -17.97
CA VAL A 123 -5.11 -6.13 -17.14
C VAL A 123 -3.74 -6.13 -17.83
N GLU A 124 -3.66 -6.52 -19.10
CA GLU A 124 -2.42 -6.65 -19.86
C GLU A 124 -1.57 -5.36 -19.85
N PRO A 125 -2.09 -4.19 -20.27
CA PRO A 125 -1.31 -2.94 -20.23
C PRO A 125 -0.94 -2.52 -18.79
N SER A 126 -1.80 -2.83 -17.82
CA SER A 126 -1.63 -2.35 -16.44
C SER A 126 -0.54 -3.08 -15.66
N THR A 127 -0.03 -4.20 -16.16
CA THR A 127 1.10 -4.91 -15.54
C THR A 127 2.35 -4.03 -15.45
N ALA A 128 2.55 -3.11 -16.39
CA ALA A 128 3.66 -2.17 -16.39
C ALA A 128 3.49 -1.01 -15.40
N GLU A 129 2.27 -0.71 -14.98
CA GLU A 129 1.93 0.44 -14.12
C GLU A 129 2.22 0.19 -12.63
N GLY A 130 2.42 -1.08 -12.26
CA GLY A 130 2.92 -1.46 -10.95
C GLY A 130 1.86 -2.01 -9.98
N PRO A 131 2.31 -2.39 -8.79
CA PRO A 131 1.57 -3.25 -7.87
C PRO A 131 0.25 -2.65 -7.35
N ALA A 132 0.22 -1.35 -7.09
CA ALA A 132 -0.97 -0.70 -6.53
C ALA A 132 -2.15 -0.73 -7.51
N LEU A 133 -1.89 -0.48 -8.80
CA LEU A 133 -2.93 -0.49 -9.83
C LEU A 133 -3.45 -1.89 -10.07
N LEU A 134 -2.57 -2.89 -10.20
CA LEU A 134 -2.99 -4.28 -10.41
C LEU A 134 -3.81 -4.82 -9.24
N GLY A 135 -3.40 -4.52 -8.01
CA GLY A 135 -4.18 -4.89 -6.83
C GLY A 135 -5.58 -4.25 -6.83
N PHE A 136 -5.67 -2.99 -7.23
CA PHE A 136 -6.97 -2.31 -7.38
C PHE A 136 -7.82 -2.96 -8.47
N ILE A 137 -7.25 -3.23 -9.65
CA ILE A 137 -7.94 -3.85 -10.79
C ILE A 137 -8.48 -5.24 -10.39
N ALA A 138 -7.66 -6.09 -9.77
CA ALA A 138 -8.11 -7.41 -9.33
C ALA A 138 -9.31 -7.33 -8.37
N ALA A 139 -9.30 -6.38 -7.43
CA ALA A 139 -10.40 -6.17 -6.51
C ALA A 139 -11.65 -5.64 -7.22
N ARG A 140 -11.52 -4.76 -8.22
CA ARG A 140 -12.66 -4.25 -9.01
C ARG A 140 -13.27 -5.33 -9.89
N ILE A 141 -12.47 -6.22 -10.48
CA ILE A 141 -12.96 -7.37 -11.24
C ILE A 141 -13.74 -8.30 -10.32
N ALA A 142 -13.23 -8.57 -9.10
CA ALA A 142 -13.95 -9.38 -8.11
C ALA A 142 -15.30 -8.76 -7.75
N GLU A 143 -15.34 -7.44 -7.54
CA GLU A 143 -16.59 -6.71 -7.25
C GLU A 143 -17.60 -6.80 -8.39
N GLU A 144 -17.16 -6.59 -9.64
CA GLU A 144 -18.04 -6.64 -10.80
C GLU A 144 -18.61 -8.04 -11.04
N ARG A 145 -17.82 -9.08 -10.71
CA ARG A 145 -18.26 -10.46 -10.80
C ARG A 145 -19.26 -10.87 -9.71
N ASP A 146 -18.92 -10.59 -8.45
CA ASP A 146 -19.58 -11.19 -7.28
C ASP A 146 -20.03 -10.15 -6.22
N GLY A 147 -19.91 -8.86 -6.50
CA GLY A 147 -20.35 -7.77 -5.62
C GLY A 147 -19.31 -7.30 -4.61
N ILE A 148 -19.74 -6.36 -3.76
CA ILE A 148 -18.83 -5.59 -2.85
C ILE A 148 -18.12 -6.50 -1.85
N ASP A 149 -18.73 -7.59 -1.40
CA ASP A 149 -18.11 -8.53 -0.47
C ASP A 149 -16.90 -9.23 -1.12
N ALA A 150 -16.98 -9.53 -2.42
CA ALA A 150 -15.86 -10.08 -3.17
C ALA A 150 -14.70 -9.05 -3.31
N TYR A 151 -15.01 -7.75 -3.47
CA TYR A 151 -14.00 -6.69 -3.40
C TYR A 151 -13.24 -6.74 -2.07
N HIS A 152 -13.97 -6.78 -0.96
CA HIS A 152 -13.36 -6.82 0.37
C HIS A 152 -12.57 -8.10 0.62
N ALA A 153 -13.07 -9.25 0.17
CA ALA A 153 -12.36 -10.52 0.26
C ALA A 153 -11.05 -10.50 -0.54
N GLU A 154 -11.06 -9.94 -1.75
CA GLU A 154 -9.84 -9.80 -2.56
C GLU A 154 -8.83 -8.84 -1.90
N ARG A 155 -9.28 -7.71 -1.31
CA ARG A 155 -8.40 -6.82 -0.55
C ARG A 155 -7.81 -7.51 0.68
N ALA A 156 -8.60 -8.30 1.41
CA ALA A 156 -8.10 -9.09 2.54
C ALA A 156 -7.04 -10.11 2.12
N ARG A 157 -7.22 -10.79 0.96
CA ARG A 157 -6.22 -11.68 0.36
C ARG A 157 -4.91 -10.94 0.09
N GLN A 158 -4.98 -9.75 -0.50
CA GLN A 158 -3.80 -8.92 -0.78
C GLN A 158 -3.07 -8.49 0.49
N VAL A 159 -3.82 -8.13 1.54
CA VAL A 159 -3.25 -7.82 2.87
C VAL A 159 -2.52 -9.04 3.41
N ALA A 160 -3.15 -10.22 3.40
CA ALA A 160 -2.54 -11.45 3.89
C ALA A 160 -1.27 -11.81 3.13
N TRP A 161 -1.26 -11.65 1.80
CA TRP A 161 -0.08 -11.85 0.96
C TRP A 161 1.07 -10.93 1.39
N LEU A 162 0.80 -9.62 1.52
CA LEU A 162 1.79 -8.62 1.90
C LEU A 162 2.32 -8.85 3.30
N THR A 163 1.45 -9.01 4.29
CA THR A 163 1.87 -9.18 5.70
C THR A 163 2.69 -10.44 5.89
N THR A 164 2.30 -11.55 5.26
CA THR A 164 3.07 -12.81 5.30
C THR A 164 4.45 -12.62 4.65
N ARG A 165 4.52 -12.01 3.49
CA ARG A 165 5.76 -11.82 2.73
C ARG A 165 6.73 -10.86 3.41
N LEU A 166 6.19 -9.85 4.10
CA LEU A 166 6.96 -8.81 4.76
C LEU A 166 7.29 -9.13 6.23
N GLY A 167 6.69 -10.17 6.80
CA GLY A 167 6.87 -10.55 8.20
C GLY A 167 6.24 -9.53 9.18
N LEU A 168 5.05 -9.02 8.85
CA LEU A 168 4.34 -7.99 9.64
C LEU A 168 3.20 -8.58 10.46
#